data_44a365a9b10fc15ebf84e84cab9c1f73
#
_entry.id   44a365a9b10fc15ebf84e84cab9c1f73
#
_cell.length_a   1.000
_cell.length_b   1.000
_cell.length_c   1.000
_cell.angle_alpha   90.00
_cell.angle_beta   90.00
_cell.angle_gamma   90.00
#
_symmetry.space_group_name_H-M   'P 1'
#
loop_
_entity.id
_entity.type
_entity.pdbx_description
1 polymer ?
#
loop_
_entity_poly.entity_id
_entity_poly.type
_entity_poly.pdbx_seq_one_letter_code
_entity_poly.pdbx_strand_id
1 'polypeptide(L)'
;MMKKYEVELSERFKKEFRKLDKYTQKIIRAWIDKNLVDCENPRQHGKGLTANRSGQWRYRIGDYRLICQIEDEKMIILALSIGHRKEVYD
;
A
#
# COMPACT_ATOMS: atom_id res chain seq x y z
N MET A 1 -10.42 -15.97 -17.13
CA MET A 1 -9.34 -14.97 -17.25
C MET A 1 -8.97 -14.44 -15.88
N MET A 2 -7.69 -14.44 -15.56
CA MET A 2 -7.25 -13.96 -14.27
C MET A 2 -7.31 -12.43 -14.22
N LYS A 3 -7.88 -11.91 -13.13
CA LYS A 3 -7.96 -10.47 -12.93
C LYS A 3 -6.75 -10.02 -12.14
N LYS A 4 -6.05 -9.02 -12.66
CA LYS A 4 -4.84 -8.50 -12.03
C LYS A 4 -5.02 -7.04 -11.67
N TYR A 5 -4.57 -6.68 -10.48
CA TYR A 5 -4.64 -5.30 -10.01
C TYR A 5 -3.40 -4.53 -10.41
N GLU A 6 -3.60 -3.26 -10.75
CA GLU A 6 -2.51 -2.32 -10.97
C GLU A 6 -2.29 -1.50 -9.72
N VAL A 7 -1.06 -1.05 -9.50
CA VAL A 7 -0.72 -0.18 -8.37
C VAL A 7 -0.51 1.23 -8.88
N GLU A 8 -1.23 2.18 -8.25
CA GLU A 8 -1.04 3.60 -8.52
C GLU A 8 -0.57 4.27 -7.24
N LEU A 9 0.20 5.34 -7.39
CA LEU A 9 0.79 6.07 -6.28
C LEU A 9 0.22 7.47 -6.19
N SER A 10 -0.31 7.83 -5.01
CA SER A 10 -0.79 9.18 -4.79
C SER A 10 0.38 10.15 -4.65
N GLU A 11 0.10 11.45 -4.80
CA GLU A 11 1.14 12.47 -4.62
C GLU A 11 1.66 12.47 -3.19
N ARG A 12 0.78 12.23 -2.22
CA ARG A 12 1.18 12.13 -0.83
C ARG A 12 2.13 10.97 -0.61
N PHE A 13 1.80 9.80 -1.17
CA PHE A 13 2.68 8.62 -1.07
C PHE A 13 4.05 8.95 -1.64
N LYS A 14 4.09 9.57 -2.83
CA LYS A 14 5.35 9.89 -3.49
C LYS A 14 6.21 10.81 -2.63
N LYS A 15 5.60 11.82 -1.99
CA LYS A 15 6.34 12.73 -1.13
C LYS A 15 6.90 12.02 0.10
N GLU A 16 6.08 11.20 0.73
CA GLU A 16 6.51 10.47 1.91
C GLU A 16 7.59 9.46 1.58
N PHE A 17 7.44 8.78 0.47
CA PHE A 17 8.40 7.79 0.01
C PHE A 17 9.78 8.42 -0.25
N ARG A 18 9.79 9.60 -0.87
CA ARG A 18 11.06 10.29 -1.18
C ARG A 18 11.83 10.70 0.06
N LYS A 19 11.16 10.83 1.21
CA LYS A 19 11.81 11.19 2.48
C LYS A 19 12.48 10.00 3.15
N LEU A 20 12.23 8.80 2.70
CA LEU A 20 12.82 7.60 3.28
C LEU A 20 14.23 7.40 2.74
N ASP A 21 15.07 6.75 3.52
CA ASP A 21 16.41 6.41 3.04
C ASP A 21 16.31 5.39 1.90
N LYS A 22 17.38 5.31 1.10
CA LYS A 22 17.36 4.48 -0.09
C LYS A 22 17.17 3.00 0.22
N TYR A 23 17.73 2.53 1.32
CA TYR A 23 17.59 1.14 1.71
C TYR A 23 16.11 0.81 2.00
N THR A 24 15.45 1.66 2.75
CA THR A 24 14.04 1.48 3.07
C THR A 24 13.18 1.58 1.82
N GLN A 25 13.48 2.53 0.93
CA GLN A 25 12.77 2.65 -0.34
C GLN A 25 12.86 1.36 -1.14
N LYS A 26 14.04 0.76 -1.18
CA LYS A 26 14.27 -0.47 -1.93
C LYS A 26 13.43 -1.61 -1.38
N ILE A 27 13.39 -1.74 -0.06
CA ILE A 27 12.62 -2.80 0.59
C ILE A 27 11.13 -2.63 0.33
N ILE A 28 10.62 -1.41 0.46
CA ILE A 28 9.20 -1.14 0.25
C ILE A 28 8.82 -1.39 -1.21
N ARG A 29 9.63 -0.90 -2.14
CA ARG A 29 9.37 -1.11 -3.56
C ARG A 29 9.36 -2.59 -3.93
N ALA A 30 10.34 -3.34 -3.42
CA ALA A 30 10.41 -4.77 -3.69
C ALA A 30 9.19 -5.50 -3.14
N TRP A 31 8.72 -5.10 -1.95
CA TRP A 31 7.54 -5.71 -1.35
C TRP A 31 6.29 -5.44 -2.21
N ILE A 32 6.13 -4.20 -2.65
CA ILE A 32 4.99 -3.81 -3.50
C ILE A 32 5.02 -4.57 -4.81
N ASP A 33 6.19 -4.63 -5.44
CA ASP A 33 6.33 -5.34 -6.72
C ASP A 33 6.02 -6.83 -6.58
N LYS A 34 6.44 -7.42 -5.48
CA LYS A 34 6.23 -8.85 -5.27
C LYS A 34 4.80 -9.19 -4.90
N ASN A 35 4.16 -8.36 -4.10
CA ASN A 35 2.89 -8.73 -3.47
C ASN A 35 1.67 -8.01 -4.02
N LEU A 36 1.82 -6.85 -4.60
CA LEU A 36 0.68 -6.04 -5.05
C LEU A 36 0.60 -5.87 -6.56
N VAL A 37 1.74 -5.66 -7.23
CA VAL A 37 1.74 -5.48 -8.68
C VAL A 37 1.29 -6.77 -9.33
N ASP A 38 0.26 -6.68 -10.15
CA ASP A 38 -0.33 -7.81 -10.87
C ASP A 38 -0.89 -8.90 -9.95
N CYS A 39 -1.20 -8.57 -8.69
CA CYS A 39 -1.81 -9.54 -7.79
C CYS A 39 -3.27 -9.77 -8.17
N GLU A 40 -3.78 -10.94 -7.81
CA GLU A 40 -5.18 -11.28 -8.05
C GLU A 40 -6.05 -10.98 -6.85
N ASN A 41 -5.49 -11.04 -5.65
CA ASN A 41 -6.22 -10.78 -4.42
C ASN A 41 -5.43 -9.82 -3.53
N PRO A 42 -5.72 -8.51 -3.62
CA PRO A 42 -4.99 -7.54 -2.80
C PRO A 42 -5.28 -7.65 -1.30
N ARG A 43 -6.32 -8.38 -0.93
CA ARG A 43 -6.67 -8.56 0.48
C ARG A 43 -6.07 -9.81 1.10
N GLN A 44 -5.22 -10.50 0.36
CA GLN A 44 -4.49 -11.66 0.87
C GLN A 44 -3.53 -11.28 1.99
N HIS A 45 -2.98 -10.06 1.92
CA HIS A 45 -2.08 -9.52 2.94
C HIS A 45 -2.74 -8.32 3.60
N GLY A 46 -2.30 -7.99 4.81
CA GLY A 46 -2.73 -6.79 5.48
C GLY A 46 -4.07 -6.91 6.19
N LYS A 47 -4.62 -5.75 6.54
CA LYS A 47 -5.88 -5.63 7.26
C LYS A 47 -6.71 -4.47 6.77
N GLY A 48 -8.03 -4.63 6.81
CA GLY A 48 -8.94 -3.52 6.58
C GLY A 48 -8.92 -2.55 7.74
N LEU A 49 -9.07 -1.26 7.44
CA LEU A 49 -9.18 -0.22 8.45
C LEU A 49 -10.65 0.02 8.77
N THR A 50 -10.91 0.45 10.01
CA THR A 50 -12.26 0.63 10.51
C THR A 50 -12.57 2.11 10.73
N ALA A 51 -13.80 2.37 11.17
CA ALA A 51 -14.27 3.72 11.50
C ALA A 51 -14.16 4.64 10.28
N ASN A 52 -13.49 5.80 10.44
CA ASN A 52 -13.42 6.81 9.40
C ASN A 52 -12.60 6.40 8.19
N ARG A 53 -11.91 5.27 8.29
CA ARG A 53 -11.07 4.79 7.19
C ARG A 53 -11.65 3.55 6.51
N SER A 54 -12.93 3.36 6.64
CA SER A 54 -13.62 2.25 6.00
C SER A 54 -13.34 2.24 4.50
N GLY A 55 -13.02 1.07 3.96
CA GLY A 55 -12.67 0.94 2.55
C GLY A 55 -11.17 1.04 2.28
N GLN A 56 -10.39 1.44 3.27
CA GLN A 56 -8.95 1.48 3.14
C GLN A 56 -8.32 0.20 3.70
N TRP A 57 -7.11 -0.08 3.25
CA TRP A 57 -6.41 -1.31 3.60
C TRP A 57 -5.00 -1.00 4.00
N ARG A 58 -4.50 -1.67 5.03
CA ARG A 58 -3.16 -1.45 5.55
C ARG A 58 -2.29 -2.67 5.33
N TYR A 59 -1.11 -2.44 4.78
CA TYR A 59 -0.08 -3.46 4.65
C TYR A 59 1.08 -3.13 5.57
N ARG A 60 1.65 -4.16 6.18
CA ARG A 60 2.82 -3.99 7.05
C ARG A 60 4.05 -4.45 6.28
N ILE A 61 5.03 -3.56 6.16
CA ILE A 61 6.30 -3.85 5.51
C ILE A 61 7.40 -3.54 6.51
N GLY A 62 7.86 -4.56 7.26
CA GLY A 62 8.77 -4.33 8.37
C GLY A 62 8.14 -3.41 9.40
N ASP A 63 8.83 -2.32 9.72
CA ASP A 63 8.32 -1.31 10.66
C ASP A 63 7.50 -0.24 9.98
N TYR A 64 7.23 -0.38 8.68
CA TYR A 64 6.48 0.61 7.92
C TYR A 64 5.09 0.12 7.62
N ARG A 65 4.17 1.08 7.47
CA ARG A 65 2.79 0.80 7.13
C ARG A 65 2.41 1.52 5.87
N LEU A 66 1.89 0.76 4.94
CA LEU A 66 1.40 1.27 3.66
C LEU A 66 -0.13 1.27 3.72
N ILE A 67 -0.71 2.45 3.55
CA ILE A 67 -2.16 2.60 3.51
C ILE A 67 -2.58 2.73 2.06
N CYS A 68 -3.52 1.89 1.66
CA CYS A 68 -4.01 1.87 0.29
C CYS A 68 -5.52 1.92 0.26
N GLN A 69 -6.03 2.37 -0.87
CA GLN A 69 -7.45 2.23 -1.18
C GLN A 69 -7.58 1.23 -2.32
N ILE A 70 -8.38 0.20 -2.09
CA ILE A 70 -8.58 -0.83 -3.11
C ILE A 70 -9.86 -0.54 -3.86
N GLU A 71 -9.72 -0.29 -5.15
CA GLU A 71 -10.85 0.01 -6.03
C GLU A 71 -11.10 -1.19 -6.91
N ASP A 72 -11.97 -2.08 -6.45
CA ASP A 72 -12.20 -3.35 -7.13
C ASP A 72 -12.76 -3.20 -8.53
N GLU A 73 -13.65 -2.24 -8.74
CA GLU A 73 -14.26 -2.03 -10.04
C GLU A 73 -13.24 -1.63 -11.09
N LYS A 74 -12.19 -0.92 -10.65
CA LYS A 74 -11.13 -0.46 -11.54
C LYS A 74 -9.92 -1.37 -11.55
N MET A 75 -9.90 -2.36 -10.65
CA MET A 75 -8.75 -3.24 -10.47
C MET A 75 -7.49 -2.44 -10.14
N ILE A 76 -7.62 -1.48 -9.22
CA ILE A 76 -6.54 -0.58 -8.84
C ILE A 76 -6.32 -0.63 -7.33
N ILE A 77 -5.05 -0.68 -6.94
CA ILE A 77 -4.62 -0.47 -5.56
C ILE A 77 -3.93 0.89 -5.52
N LEU A 78 -4.59 1.87 -4.93
CA LEU A 78 -4.05 3.22 -4.84
C LEU A 78 -3.29 3.38 -3.53
N ALA A 79 -1.97 3.56 -3.62
CA ALA A 79 -1.14 3.79 -2.44
C ALA A 79 -1.34 5.23 -1.97
N LEU A 80 -1.89 5.38 -0.77
CA LEU A 80 -2.24 6.70 -0.23
C LEU A 80 -1.14 7.28 0.63
N SER A 81 -0.50 6.47 1.49
CA SER A 81 0.55 6.97 2.37
C SER A 81 1.45 5.82 2.81
N ILE A 82 2.68 6.19 3.20
CA ILE A 82 3.66 5.27 3.74
C ILE A 82 4.37 5.96 4.90
N GLY A 83 4.51 5.28 6.03
CA GLY A 83 5.16 5.86 7.17
C GLY A 83 5.56 4.80 8.17
N HIS A 84 6.42 5.22 9.12
CA HIS A 84 6.83 4.35 10.21
C HIS A 84 5.62 4.04 11.09
N ARG A 85 5.58 2.83 11.66
CA ARG A 85 4.44 2.41 12.49
C ARG A 85 4.10 3.38 13.62
N LYS A 86 5.07 4.19 14.06
CA LYS A 86 4.85 5.20 15.11
C LYS A 86 4.14 6.45 14.59
N GLU A 87 4.11 6.64 13.28
CA GLU A 87 3.54 7.82 12.65
C GLU A 87 2.20 7.57 11.97
N VAL A 88 1.89 6.30 11.73
CA VAL A 88 0.66 5.91 11.02
C VAL A 88 -0.23 5.16 11.98
N TYR A 89 -1.43 5.69 12.18
CA TYR A 89 -2.42 5.10 13.08
C TYR A 89 -3.55 4.46 12.29
N ASP A 90 -4.05 3.40 12.83
CA ASP A 90 -5.18 2.68 12.25
C ASP A 90 -6.51 3.32 12.62
#